data_a66e4e55403af35e8b1bd417dec0d20d
#
_entry.id   a66e4e55403af35e8b1bd417dec0d20d
#
_cell.length_a   1.000
_cell.length_b   1.000
_cell.length_c   1.000
_cell.angle_alpha   90.00
_cell.angle_beta   90.00
_cell.angle_gamma   90.00
#
_symmetry.space_group_name_H-M   'P 1'
#
loop_
_entity.id
_entity.type
_entity.pdbx_description
1 polymer ?
#
loop_
_entity_poly.entity_id
_entity_poly.type
_entity_poly.pdbx_seq_one_letter_code
_entity_poly.pdbx_strand_id
1 'polypeptide(L)'
;SSSPHPINNFGCTSCHAGKSRGTSFVSSGHTPNTPEDKERWKEEYDWKKDHHWLTPMLPTRYTQASCFNCHSNTSDLAGAEKLNFGLSLVDKAGCNGCHHNEDWPTQAKSGPNLKKVNEKLSEDWVAKWVKNPRHFRYNTRMPAIFEQPNQETEEVTEYNNAEIAGITEYLFTGKDKKSGSNSKRFLGDVASGEKLFNAVGCTGCHVSENNPELAPHVDSYYNLTKVQGPNLIGMGSKVSAEWLYEWLMNPQAYMPETKMPNLRLEPQQAKDLTAYLIKDKNKPFDDLPEHKYNNCLLYTSD
;
A
#
# COMPACT_ATOMS: atom_id res chain seq x y z
N SER A 1 -2.08 -23.16 31.35
CA SER A 1 -1.85 -21.93 30.57
C SER A 1 -3.17 -21.18 30.48
N SER A 2 -3.19 -19.95 30.93
CA SER A 2 -4.38 -19.09 30.80
C SER A 2 -4.56 -18.75 29.33
N SER A 3 -5.64 -19.21 28.72
CA SER A 3 -6.02 -18.81 27.37
C SER A 3 -6.17 -17.27 27.33
N PRO A 4 -5.65 -16.59 26.29
CA PRO A 4 -5.89 -15.15 26.10
C PRO A 4 -7.38 -14.84 25.88
N HIS A 5 -8.19 -15.85 25.56
CA HIS A 5 -9.64 -15.77 25.38
C HIS A 5 -10.34 -16.71 26.39
N PRO A 6 -10.50 -16.32 27.66
CA PRO A 6 -11.19 -17.14 28.63
C PRO A 6 -12.62 -17.44 28.18
N ILE A 7 -13.03 -18.72 28.28
CA ILE A 7 -14.34 -19.21 27.80
C ILE A 7 -15.50 -18.45 28.46
N ASN A 8 -15.34 -18.09 29.71
CA ASN A 8 -16.35 -17.35 30.47
C ASN A 8 -16.64 -15.94 29.91
N ASN A 9 -15.67 -15.34 29.19
CA ASN A 9 -15.80 -14.02 28.63
C ASN A 9 -16.20 -14.05 27.15
N PHE A 10 -15.70 -15.06 26.40
CA PHE A 10 -15.85 -15.11 24.94
C PHE A 10 -16.87 -16.16 24.49
N GLY A 11 -17.13 -17.18 25.29
CA GLY A 11 -17.93 -18.31 24.91
C GLY A 11 -17.27 -19.22 23.85
N CYS A 12 -17.87 -20.33 23.53
CA CYS A 12 -17.34 -21.25 22.51
C CYS A 12 -17.65 -20.80 21.09
N THR A 13 -18.83 -20.24 20.86
CA THR A 13 -19.37 -19.94 19.53
C THR A 13 -18.66 -18.76 18.86
N SER A 14 -17.96 -17.92 19.60
CA SER A 14 -17.13 -16.83 19.05
C SER A 14 -16.00 -17.36 18.15
N CYS A 15 -15.44 -18.51 18.50
CA CYS A 15 -14.36 -19.15 17.73
C CYS A 15 -14.85 -20.24 16.79
N HIS A 16 -15.86 -21.01 17.23
CA HIS A 16 -16.29 -22.22 16.53
C HIS A 16 -17.58 -22.04 15.72
N ALA A 17 -18.28 -20.93 15.85
CA ALA A 17 -19.67 -20.80 15.40
C ALA A 17 -20.58 -21.86 16.03
N GLY A 18 -21.64 -22.28 15.37
CA GLY A 18 -22.58 -23.24 15.93
C GLY A 18 -23.64 -22.57 16.80
N LYS A 19 -24.39 -23.42 17.55
CA LYS A 19 -25.53 -22.96 18.34
C LYS A 19 -25.23 -23.07 19.84
N SER A 20 -24.99 -21.93 20.50
CA SER A 20 -24.59 -21.85 21.91
C SER A 20 -25.59 -22.44 22.88
N ARG A 21 -26.87 -22.52 22.51
CA ARG A 21 -27.96 -23.10 23.33
C ARG A 21 -28.28 -24.54 22.96
N GLY A 22 -27.47 -25.17 22.09
CA GLY A 22 -27.64 -26.58 21.76
C GLY A 22 -27.34 -27.47 22.98
N THR A 23 -28.23 -28.42 23.25
CA THR A 23 -28.11 -29.32 24.38
C THR A 23 -27.65 -30.74 23.99
N SER A 24 -27.45 -30.99 22.71
CA SER A 24 -26.94 -32.24 22.16
C SER A 24 -25.87 -31.96 21.09
N PHE A 25 -25.15 -33.03 20.74
CA PHE A 25 -24.15 -32.98 19.69
C PHE A 25 -24.73 -32.42 18.38
N VAL A 26 -25.89 -32.92 17.96
CA VAL A 26 -26.56 -32.46 16.73
C VAL A 26 -27.10 -31.06 16.87
N SER A 27 -27.79 -30.74 17.96
CA SER A 27 -28.43 -29.44 18.15
C SER A 27 -27.43 -28.28 18.36
N SER A 28 -26.18 -28.59 18.70
CA SER A 28 -25.10 -27.60 18.76
C SER A 28 -24.55 -27.20 17.38
N GLY A 29 -24.99 -27.87 16.32
CA GLY A 29 -24.60 -27.53 14.94
C GLY A 29 -23.25 -28.07 14.52
N HIS A 30 -22.76 -29.16 15.10
CA HIS A 30 -21.50 -29.80 14.71
C HIS A 30 -21.45 -30.11 13.22
N THR A 31 -20.31 -29.85 12.60
CA THR A 31 -20.05 -30.10 11.18
C THR A 31 -18.87 -31.06 11.04
N PRO A 32 -19.04 -32.21 10.32
CA PRO A 32 -17.99 -33.19 10.16
C PRO A 32 -16.80 -32.62 9.35
N ASN A 33 -15.58 -33.02 9.74
CA ASN A 33 -14.37 -32.61 9.05
C ASN A 33 -14.15 -33.36 7.73
N THR A 34 -14.59 -34.61 7.67
CA THR A 34 -14.40 -35.53 6.55
C THR A 34 -15.69 -36.28 6.22
N PRO A 35 -15.79 -36.91 5.03
CA PRO A 35 -16.91 -37.81 4.71
C PRO A 35 -17.01 -38.99 5.70
N GLU A 36 -15.88 -39.51 6.16
CA GLU A 36 -15.81 -40.61 7.12
C GLU A 36 -16.36 -40.19 8.48
N ASP A 37 -16.02 -38.98 8.95
CA ASP A 37 -16.63 -38.44 10.17
C ASP A 37 -18.14 -38.30 10.03
N LYS A 38 -18.63 -37.92 8.86
CA LYS A 38 -20.04 -37.73 8.59
C LYS A 38 -20.80 -39.06 8.73
N GLU A 39 -20.27 -40.15 8.15
CA GLU A 39 -20.91 -41.46 8.25
C GLU A 39 -20.84 -41.99 9.68
N ARG A 40 -19.68 -41.93 10.33
CA ARG A 40 -19.52 -42.30 11.74
C ARG A 40 -20.49 -41.55 12.64
N TRP A 41 -20.66 -40.24 12.48
CA TRP A 41 -21.53 -39.43 13.32
C TRP A 41 -23.03 -39.71 13.09
N LYS A 42 -23.41 -40.19 11.91
CA LYS A 42 -24.77 -40.69 11.69
C LYS A 42 -25.07 -41.90 12.55
N GLU A 43 -24.11 -42.82 12.68
CA GLU A 43 -24.25 -44.01 13.48
C GLU A 43 -24.14 -43.72 14.98
N GLU A 44 -23.15 -42.93 15.40
CA GLU A 44 -22.86 -42.68 16.82
C GLU A 44 -23.82 -41.67 17.46
N TYR A 45 -24.25 -40.65 16.74
CA TYR A 45 -24.97 -39.49 17.28
C TYR A 45 -26.28 -39.18 16.57
N ASP A 46 -26.79 -40.06 15.67
CA ASP A 46 -27.93 -39.78 14.77
C ASP A 46 -27.74 -38.38 14.07
N TRP A 47 -26.51 -38.09 13.64
CA TRP A 47 -26.17 -36.76 13.09
C TRP A 47 -26.91 -36.48 11.79
N LYS A 48 -27.57 -35.34 11.76
CA LYS A 48 -28.25 -34.78 10.59
C LYS A 48 -27.82 -33.36 10.41
N LYS A 49 -27.70 -32.90 9.13
CA LYS A 49 -27.47 -31.52 8.85
C LYS A 49 -28.69 -30.69 9.24
N ASP A 50 -28.52 -29.71 10.12
CA ASP A 50 -29.59 -28.74 10.43
C ASP A 50 -29.70 -27.72 9.30
N HIS A 51 -30.72 -27.87 8.46
CA HIS A 51 -30.96 -27.01 7.31
C HIS A 51 -31.54 -25.63 7.70
N HIS A 52 -32.02 -25.49 8.92
CA HIS A 52 -32.61 -24.25 9.42
C HIS A 52 -31.64 -23.39 10.20
N TRP A 53 -30.41 -23.93 10.45
CA TRP A 53 -29.38 -23.18 11.15
C TRP A 53 -28.32 -22.67 10.18
N LEU A 54 -28.27 -21.34 9.98
CA LEU A 54 -27.42 -20.70 8.97
C LEU A 54 -25.92 -20.66 9.34
N THR A 55 -25.61 -20.81 10.63
CA THR A 55 -24.23 -20.73 11.14
C THR A 55 -23.84 -22.04 11.86
N PRO A 56 -23.65 -23.14 11.12
CA PRO A 56 -23.20 -24.40 11.72
C PRO A 56 -21.82 -24.24 12.34
N MET A 57 -21.45 -25.11 13.25
CA MET A 57 -20.13 -25.14 13.87
C MET A 57 -19.08 -25.40 12.78
N LEU A 58 -18.04 -24.58 12.77
CA LEU A 58 -16.94 -24.73 11.83
C LEU A 58 -16.21 -26.05 12.06
N PRO A 59 -15.91 -26.83 11.01
CA PRO A 59 -14.99 -27.94 11.12
C PRO A 59 -13.67 -27.48 11.74
N THR A 60 -13.09 -28.29 12.61
CA THR A 60 -11.88 -27.96 13.40
C THR A 60 -10.73 -27.39 12.53
N ARG A 61 -10.59 -27.92 11.31
CA ARG A 61 -9.57 -27.45 10.35
C ARG A 61 -9.72 -25.99 9.93
N TYR A 62 -10.91 -25.40 10.08
CA TYR A 62 -11.22 -24.01 9.68
C TYR A 62 -11.44 -23.07 10.87
N THR A 63 -11.31 -23.54 12.10
CA THR A 63 -11.58 -22.73 13.30
C THR A 63 -10.73 -21.46 13.36
N GLN A 64 -9.48 -21.51 12.92
CA GLN A 64 -8.60 -20.34 12.91
C GLN A 64 -9.11 -19.21 11.99
N ALA A 65 -9.97 -19.50 11.01
CA ALA A 65 -10.57 -18.45 10.19
C ALA A 65 -11.42 -17.47 11.01
N SER A 66 -12.03 -17.93 12.11
CA SER A 66 -12.82 -17.07 13.00
C SER A 66 -11.98 -16.04 13.76
N CYS A 67 -10.69 -16.26 13.91
CA CYS A 67 -9.80 -15.26 14.53
C CYS A 67 -9.83 -13.93 13.76
N PHE A 68 -10.03 -14.00 12.45
CA PHE A 68 -10.09 -12.83 11.59
C PHE A 68 -11.25 -11.88 11.93
N ASN A 69 -12.36 -12.37 12.47
CA ASN A 69 -13.50 -11.54 12.84
C ASN A 69 -13.15 -10.46 13.87
N CYS A 70 -12.17 -10.72 14.73
CA CYS A 70 -11.70 -9.78 15.75
C CYS A 70 -10.30 -9.24 15.47
N HIS A 71 -9.47 -10.02 14.75
CA HIS A 71 -8.07 -9.71 14.47
C HIS A 71 -7.81 -9.37 13.00
N SER A 72 -8.77 -8.74 12.34
CA SER A 72 -8.71 -8.42 10.91
C SER A 72 -7.53 -7.50 10.51
N ASN A 73 -6.99 -6.73 11.46
CA ASN A 73 -5.87 -5.81 11.23
C ASN A 73 -4.50 -6.42 11.55
N THR A 74 -4.45 -7.71 11.89
CA THR A 74 -3.21 -8.40 12.28
C THR A 74 -2.81 -9.36 11.18
N SER A 75 -1.63 -9.16 10.60
CA SER A 75 -1.09 -10.02 9.54
C SER A 75 -0.35 -11.25 10.06
N ASP A 76 0.02 -11.25 11.33
CA ASP A 76 0.70 -12.35 12.00
C ASP A 76 0.15 -12.48 13.42
N LEU A 77 -0.74 -13.45 13.60
CA LEU A 77 -1.41 -13.71 14.87
C LEU A 77 -0.83 -14.98 15.50
N ALA A 78 -0.24 -14.84 16.68
CA ALA A 78 0.32 -15.97 17.42
C ALA A 78 -0.77 -17.03 17.72
N GLY A 79 -0.49 -18.30 17.37
CA GLY A 79 -1.43 -19.41 17.55
C GLY A 79 -2.48 -19.57 16.44
N ALA A 80 -2.36 -18.80 15.34
CA ALA A 80 -3.26 -18.88 14.19
C ALA A 80 -2.48 -19.12 12.87
N GLU A 81 -1.57 -20.08 12.86
CA GLU A 81 -0.62 -20.33 11.78
C GLU A 81 -1.29 -20.58 10.43
N LYS A 82 -2.45 -21.27 10.42
CA LYS A 82 -3.22 -21.53 9.20
C LYS A 82 -3.85 -20.27 8.64
N LEU A 83 -4.37 -19.39 9.52
CA LEU A 83 -4.89 -18.09 9.11
C LEU A 83 -3.77 -17.24 8.54
N ASN A 84 -2.63 -17.12 9.24
CA ASN A 84 -1.47 -16.36 8.79
C ASN A 84 -0.97 -16.84 7.43
N PHE A 85 -0.89 -18.15 7.25
CA PHE A 85 -0.51 -18.74 5.97
C PHE A 85 -1.51 -18.42 4.87
N GLY A 86 -2.82 -18.53 5.14
CA GLY A 86 -3.88 -18.18 4.20
C GLY A 86 -3.84 -16.71 3.78
N LEU A 87 -3.68 -15.78 4.73
CA LEU A 87 -3.53 -14.35 4.45
C LEU A 87 -2.29 -14.07 3.61
N SER A 88 -1.17 -14.71 3.94
CA SER A 88 0.07 -14.61 3.15
C SER A 88 -0.10 -15.12 1.71
N LEU A 89 -0.86 -16.20 1.51
CA LEU A 89 -1.16 -16.71 0.15
C LEU A 89 -2.03 -15.76 -0.64
N VAL A 90 -3.09 -15.20 -0.02
CA VAL A 90 -3.97 -14.20 -0.67
C VAL A 90 -3.16 -13.00 -1.15
N ASP A 91 -2.24 -12.54 -0.32
CA ASP A 91 -1.36 -11.40 -0.65
C ASP A 91 -0.35 -11.76 -1.76
N LYS A 92 0.37 -12.86 -1.60
CA LYS A 92 1.39 -13.31 -2.56
C LYS A 92 0.80 -13.67 -3.94
N ALA A 93 -0.37 -14.29 -3.96
CA ALA A 93 -1.05 -14.66 -5.19
C ALA A 93 -1.79 -13.48 -5.84
N GLY A 94 -1.87 -12.33 -5.16
CA GLY A 94 -2.54 -11.13 -5.67
C GLY A 94 -4.05 -11.29 -5.86
N CYS A 95 -4.70 -12.17 -5.10
CA CYS A 95 -6.14 -12.44 -5.23
C CYS A 95 -7.00 -11.17 -5.17
N ASN A 96 -6.58 -10.19 -4.35
CA ASN A 96 -7.23 -8.89 -4.20
C ASN A 96 -7.14 -8.00 -5.46
N GLY A 97 -6.32 -8.37 -6.43
CA GLY A 97 -6.25 -7.66 -7.71
C GLY A 97 -7.48 -7.92 -8.59
N CYS A 98 -8.11 -9.10 -8.43
CA CYS A 98 -9.27 -9.53 -9.22
C CYS A 98 -10.53 -9.77 -8.38
N HIS A 99 -10.38 -10.13 -7.10
CA HIS A 99 -11.52 -10.45 -6.22
C HIS A 99 -11.72 -9.34 -5.19
N HIS A 100 -12.99 -8.91 -5.05
CA HIS A 100 -13.43 -8.05 -3.96
C HIS A 100 -14.07 -8.93 -2.88
N ASN A 101 -13.63 -8.73 -1.65
CA ASN A 101 -14.26 -9.35 -0.47
C ASN A 101 -14.45 -8.24 0.57
N GLU A 102 -15.70 -7.99 0.96
CA GLU A 102 -16.05 -6.95 1.92
C GLU A 102 -15.48 -7.22 3.32
N ASP A 103 -15.29 -8.50 3.66
CA ASP A 103 -14.73 -8.92 4.94
C ASP A 103 -13.18 -8.80 4.97
N TRP A 104 -12.56 -8.59 3.82
CA TRP A 104 -11.12 -8.33 3.80
C TRP A 104 -10.90 -6.84 4.05
N PRO A 105 -10.14 -6.50 5.10
CA PRO A 105 -9.73 -5.11 5.24
C PRO A 105 -9.08 -4.69 3.94
N THR A 106 -9.38 -3.48 3.50
CA THR A 106 -8.63 -2.86 2.40
C THR A 106 -7.18 -2.87 2.82
N GLN A 107 -6.45 -3.90 2.43
CA GLN A 107 -5.02 -4.00 2.72
C GLN A 107 -4.39 -2.74 2.17
N ALA A 108 -3.64 -2.06 3.03
CA ALA A 108 -2.86 -0.91 2.61
C ALA A 108 -2.00 -1.36 1.43
N LYS A 109 -2.37 -0.94 0.23
CA LYS A 109 -1.63 -1.28 -0.98
C LYS A 109 -0.22 -0.77 -0.81
N SER A 110 0.77 -1.57 -1.19
CA SER A 110 2.18 -1.20 -1.07
C SER A 110 2.55 0.03 -1.92
N GLY A 111 1.76 0.31 -2.96
CA GLY A 111 1.88 1.50 -3.80
C GLY A 111 0.97 2.64 -3.34
N PRO A 112 1.33 3.89 -3.62
CA PRO A 112 0.52 5.05 -3.31
C PRO A 112 -0.77 5.08 -4.14
N ASN A 113 -1.80 5.77 -3.63
CA ASN A 113 -3.01 6.04 -4.40
C ASN A 113 -2.71 6.95 -5.59
N LEU A 114 -3.11 6.52 -6.80
CA LEU A 114 -2.84 7.21 -8.06
C LEU A 114 -3.96 8.19 -8.49
N LYS A 115 -5.08 8.29 -7.76
CA LYS A 115 -6.22 9.13 -8.16
C LYS A 115 -5.88 10.60 -8.39
N LYS A 116 -4.89 11.13 -7.68
CA LYS A 116 -4.46 12.53 -7.75
C LYS A 116 -3.00 12.67 -8.18
N VAL A 117 -2.48 11.71 -8.92
CA VAL A 117 -1.07 11.72 -9.33
C VAL A 117 -0.72 12.94 -10.17
N ASN A 118 -1.61 13.37 -11.05
CA ASN A 118 -1.47 14.54 -11.92
C ASN A 118 -1.44 15.89 -11.17
N GLU A 119 -1.95 15.96 -9.94
CA GLU A 119 -1.83 17.16 -9.10
C GLU A 119 -0.44 17.27 -8.47
N LYS A 120 0.25 16.13 -8.32
CA LYS A 120 1.50 16.00 -7.59
C LYS A 120 2.73 15.90 -8.49
N LEU A 121 2.63 15.16 -9.59
CA LEU A 121 3.74 14.78 -10.47
C LEU A 121 3.53 15.35 -11.88
N SER A 122 4.62 15.52 -12.64
CA SER A 122 4.55 15.82 -14.07
C SER A 122 4.41 14.53 -14.90
N GLU A 123 3.86 14.65 -16.12
CA GLU A 123 3.75 13.55 -17.08
C GLU A 123 5.13 12.95 -17.38
N ASP A 124 6.14 13.79 -17.67
CA ASP A 124 7.50 13.35 -17.95
C ASP A 124 8.13 12.57 -16.78
N TRP A 125 7.92 13.06 -15.54
CA TRP A 125 8.40 12.32 -14.37
C TRP A 125 7.74 10.95 -14.25
N VAL A 126 6.42 10.86 -14.49
CA VAL A 126 5.66 9.60 -14.40
C VAL A 126 6.09 8.64 -15.51
N ALA A 127 6.26 9.11 -16.73
CA ALA A 127 6.74 8.29 -17.84
C ALA A 127 8.12 7.68 -17.56
N LYS A 128 9.07 8.52 -17.11
CA LYS A 128 10.43 8.07 -16.71
C LYS A 128 10.39 7.09 -15.54
N TRP A 129 9.53 7.34 -14.55
CA TRP A 129 9.36 6.45 -13.40
C TRP A 129 8.73 5.10 -13.79
N VAL A 130 7.69 5.08 -14.63
CA VAL A 130 7.05 3.85 -15.12
C VAL A 130 8.04 3.05 -15.94
N LYS A 131 8.82 3.72 -16.79
CA LYS A 131 9.85 3.10 -17.63
C LYS A 131 10.87 2.36 -16.78
N ASN A 132 11.50 3.04 -15.82
CA ASN A 132 12.42 2.41 -14.90
C ASN A 132 12.47 3.16 -13.55
N PRO A 133 11.74 2.69 -12.53
CA PRO A 133 11.66 3.36 -11.24
C PRO A 133 13.00 3.36 -10.48
N ARG A 134 13.93 2.46 -10.84
CA ARG A 134 15.26 2.37 -10.20
C ARG A 134 16.18 3.51 -10.60
N HIS A 135 15.94 4.19 -11.72
CA HIS A 135 16.68 5.40 -12.09
C HIS A 135 16.46 6.55 -11.08
N PHE A 136 15.27 6.61 -10.47
CA PHE A 136 14.99 7.59 -9.42
C PHE A 136 15.30 7.05 -8.02
N ARG A 137 14.93 5.77 -7.77
CA ARG A 137 15.11 5.07 -6.48
C ARG A 137 15.53 3.64 -6.74
N TYR A 138 16.82 3.35 -6.65
CA TYR A 138 17.34 2.03 -6.95
C TYR A 138 16.76 0.92 -6.04
N ASN A 139 16.39 1.27 -4.78
CA ASN A 139 15.81 0.36 -3.79
C ASN A 139 14.28 0.45 -3.69
N THR A 140 13.61 0.96 -4.73
CA THR A 140 12.14 1.01 -4.76
C THR A 140 11.53 -0.39 -4.77
N ARG A 141 10.35 -0.52 -4.13
CA ARG A 141 9.55 -1.76 -4.19
C ARG A 141 8.74 -1.88 -5.48
N MET A 142 8.60 -0.80 -6.25
CA MET A 142 7.96 -0.87 -7.54
C MET A 142 8.81 -1.71 -8.49
N PRO A 143 8.25 -2.81 -9.07
CA PRO A 143 9.00 -3.61 -10.02
C PRO A 143 9.30 -2.81 -11.28
N ALA A 144 10.46 -3.05 -11.88
CA ALA A 144 10.72 -2.62 -13.23
C ALA A 144 10.00 -3.60 -14.18
N ILE A 145 8.97 -3.13 -14.86
CA ILE A 145 8.19 -3.94 -15.82
C ILE A 145 8.78 -3.80 -17.21
N PHE A 146 9.23 -2.61 -17.54
CA PHE A 146 9.89 -2.24 -18.79
C PHE A 146 11.42 -2.28 -18.64
N GLU A 147 12.14 -2.17 -19.74
CA GLU A 147 13.62 -2.23 -19.77
C GLU A 147 14.19 -3.52 -19.16
N GLN A 148 13.55 -4.65 -19.44
CA GLN A 148 14.08 -5.96 -19.03
C GLN A 148 15.11 -6.47 -20.08
N PRO A 149 16.11 -7.26 -19.67
CA PRO A 149 17.13 -7.78 -20.59
C PRO A 149 16.59 -8.59 -21.78
N ASN A 150 15.38 -9.11 -21.65
CA ASN A 150 14.68 -9.84 -22.73
C ASN A 150 13.80 -8.93 -23.62
N GLN A 151 13.84 -7.62 -23.46
CA GLN A 151 13.02 -6.63 -24.17
C GLN A 151 13.89 -5.63 -24.95
N GLU A 152 15.02 -6.07 -25.47
CA GLU A 152 16.02 -5.19 -26.10
C GLU A 152 15.87 -5.07 -27.63
N THR A 153 14.87 -5.75 -28.26
CA THR A 153 14.63 -5.54 -29.68
C THR A 153 13.99 -4.18 -29.93
N GLU A 154 14.30 -3.57 -31.08
CA GLU A 154 13.77 -2.25 -31.47
C GLU A 154 12.24 -2.25 -31.46
N GLU A 155 11.62 -3.29 -32.03
CA GLU A 155 10.17 -3.46 -32.07
C GLU A 155 9.54 -3.50 -30.66
N VAL A 156 10.08 -4.31 -29.75
CA VAL A 156 9.58 -4.42 -28.37
C VAL A 156 9.80 -3.09 -27.61
N THR A 157 10.88 -2.39 -27.88
CA THR A 157 11.14 -1.07 -27.28
C THR A 157 10.11 -0.04 -27.73
N GLU A 158 9.70 -0.04 -28.99
CA GLU A 158 8.66 0.84 -29.52
C GLU A 158 7.29 0.55 -28.87
N TYR A 159 6.90 -0.72 -28.75
CA TYR A 159 5.68 -1.11 -28.03
C TYR A 159 5.73 -0.70 -26.55
N ASN A 160 6.81 -0.99 -25.85
CA ASN A 160 6.99 -0.57 -24.47
C ASN A 160 6.85 0.95 -24.30
N ASN A 161 7.42 1.73 -25.21
CA ASN A 161 7.30 3.19 -25.18
C ASN A 161 5.85 3.65 -25.40
N ALA A 162 5.09 3.00 -26.30
CA ALA A 162 3.68 3.30 -26.51
C ALA A 162 2.83 2.93 -25.27
N GLU A 163 3.07 1.76 -24.66
CA GLU A 163 2.39 1.36 -23.43
C GLU A 163 2.66 2.32 -22.27
N ILE A 164 3.91 2.76 -22.06
CA ILE A 164 4.28 3.75 -21.04
C ILE A 164 3.52 5.06 -21.29
N ALA A 165 3.43 5.50 -22.56
CA ALA A 165 2.70 6.70 -22.92
C ALA A 165 1.20 6.54 -22.62
N GLY A 166 0.60 5.41 -22.99
CA GLY A 166 -0.82 5.11 -22.70
C GLY A 166 -1.11 5.09 -21.19
N ILE A 167 -0.26 4.47 -20.37
CA ILE A 167 -0.38 4.48 -18.91
C ILE A 167 -0.30 5.92 -18.39
N THR A 168 0.64 6.71 -18.89
CA THR A 168 0.83 8.09 -18.44
C THR A 168 -0.38 8.95 -18.82
N GLU A 169 -0.84 8.86 -20.05
CA GLU A 169 -2.03 9.58 -20.54
C GLU A 169 -3.27 9.21 -19.71
N TYR A 170 -3.51 7.92 -19.47
CA TYR A 170 -4.61 7.46 -18.63
C TYR A 170 -4.59 8.09 -17.23
N LEU A 171 -3.42 8.14 -16.59
CA LEU A 171 -3.27 8.73 -15.26
C LEU A 171 -3.51 10.24 -15.22
N PHE A 172 -3.35 10.91 -16.37
CA PHE A 172 -3.52 12.36 -16.51
C PHE A 172 -4.82 12.76 -17.22
N THR A 173 -5.59 11.78 -17.76
CA THR A 173 -6.85 12.03 -18.47
C THR A 173 -7.92 12.68 -17.58
N GLY A 174 -8.68 13.59 -18.16
CA GLY A 174 -9.90 14.17 -17.56
C GLY A 174 -9.67 15.16 -16.42
N LYS A 175 -8.45 15.65 -16.26
CA LYS A 175 -8.12 16.61 -15.20
C LYS A 175 -7.49 17.86 -15.81
N ASP A 176 -8.04 19.01 -15.45
CA ASP A 176 -7.46 20.28 -15.83
C ASP A 176 -6.00 20.33 -15.40
N LYS A 177 -5.11 20.51 -16.36
CA LYS A 177 -3.70 20.81 -16.06
C LYS A 177 -3.72 22.06 -15.21
N LYS A 178 -3.44 21.95 -13.91
CA LYS A 178 -3.17 23.14 -13.11
C LYS A 178 -1.96 23.80 -13.74
N SER A 179 -2.25 24.82 -14.55
CA SER A 179 -1.27 25.55 -15.33
C SER A 179 -0.20 26.12 -14.43
N GLY A 180 1.03 25.81 -14.79
CA GLY A 180 2.25 26.57 -14.55
C GLY A 180 2.40 27.30 -13.22
N SER A 181 3.17 26.67 -12.39
CA SER A 181 3.76 27.22 -11.20
C SER A 181 4.33 28.64 -11.40
N ASN A 182 3.79 29.58 -10.68
CA ASN A 182 4.43 30.87 -10.50
C ASN A 182 5.46 30.72 -9.37
N SER A 183 6.62 30.12 -9.68
CA SER A 183 7.69 29.77 -8.73
C SER A 183 8.16 30.96 -7.85
N LYS A 184 7.88 32.18 -8.27
CA LYS A 184 8.17 33.41 -7.49
C LYS A 184 7.28 33.56 -6.23
N ARG A 185 6.19 32.80 -6.12
CA ARG A 185 5.22 32.91 -5.02
C ARG A 185 5.67 32.20 -3.74
N PHE A 186 6.62 31.30 -3.84
CA PHE A 186 7.08 30.44 -2.73
C PHE A 186 8.52 30.71 -2.32
N LEU A 187 8.89 31.98 -2.21
CA LEU A 187 10.20 32.36 -1.69
C LEU A 187 10.27 32.09 -0.19
N GLY A 188 10.84 30.95 0.17
CA GLY A 188 11.22 30.60 1.53
C GLY A 188 12.72 30.66 1.72
N ASP A 189 13.18 30.75 2.95
CA ASP A 189 14.59 30.72 3.32
C ASP A 189 15.05 29.28 3.54
N VAL A 190 16.04 28.84 2.78
CA VAL A 190 16.55 27.46 2.82
C VAL A 190 17.19 27.12 4.16
N ALA A 191 17.92 28.05 4.78
CA ALA A 191 18.60 27.79 6.04
C ALA A 191 17.62 27.70 7.21
N SER A 192 16.57 28.53 7.18
CA SER A 192 15.45 28.45 8.13
C SER A 192 14.68 27.14 7.94
N GLY A 193 14.45 26.71 6.70
CA GLY A 193 13.81 25.44 6.38
C GLY A 193 14.60 24.23 6.91
N GLU A 194 15.91 24.23 6.78
CA GLU A 194 16.79 23.19 7.33
C GLU A 194 16.69 23.08 8.86
N LYS A 195 16.75 24.23 9.55
CA LYS A 195 16.58 24.28 11.01
C LYS A 195 15.21 23.76 11.43
N LEU A 196 14.14 24.17 10.73
CA LEU A 196 12.78 23.72 10.98
C LEU A 196 12.62 22.22 10.71
N PHE A 197 13.20 21.68 9.64
CA PHE A 197 13.15 20.25 9.30
C PHE A 197 13.64 19.38 10.45
N ASN A 198 14.72 19.79 11.10
CA ASN A 198 15.26 19.10 12.25
C ASN A 198 14.45 19.37 13.54
N ALA A 199 14.05 20.63 13.78
CA ALA A 199 13.36 21.03 15.01
C ALA A 199 11.93 20.49 15.11
N VAL A 200 11.21 20.40 13.99
CA VAL A 200 9.83 19.88 13.93
C VAL A 200 9.80 18.34 14.01
N GLY A 201 10.93 17.69 13.78
CA GLY A 201 11.07 16.24 13.91
C GLY A 201 10.71 15.46 12.62
N CYS A 202 10.82 16.07 11.45
CA CYS A 202 10.61 15.41 10.16
C CYS A 202 11.49 14.16 10.00
N THR A 203 12.71 14.21 10.53
CA THR A 203 13.71 13.12 10.53
C THR A 203 13.26 11.89 11.31
N GLY A 204 12.28 12.00 12.19
CA GLY A 204 11.70 10.86 12.91
C GLY A 204 10.91 9.91 12.01
N CYS A 205 10.43 10.39 10.85
CA CYS A 205 9.65 9.62 9.89
C CYS A 205 10.28 9.57 8.50
N HIS A 206 11.07 10.57 8.11
CA HIS A 206 11.59 10.74 6.76
C HIS A 206 13.11 10.64 6.71
N VAL A 207 13.61 10.02 5.63
CA VAL A 207 15.02 10.07 5.25
C VAL A 207 15.25 11.26 4.32
N SER A 208 16.34 12.00 4.55
CA SER A 208 16.85 13.05 3.67
C SER A 208 18.37 12.96 3.58
N GLU A 209 18.99 13.66 2.63
CA GLU A 209 20.47 13.69 2.50
C GLU A 209 21.17 14.17 3.77
N ASN A 210 20.50 15.03 4.53
CA ASN A 210 21.07 15.61 5.75
C ASN A 210 20.97 14.67 6.97
N ASN A 211 20.49 13.44 6.78
CA ASN A 211 20.40 12.47 7.84
C ASN A 211 20.95 11.11 7.38
N PRO A 212 22.28 10.98 7.21
CA PRO A 212 22.92 9.75 6.71
C PRO A 212 22.71 8.54 7.65
N GLU A 213 22.45 8.76 8.93
CA GLU A 213 22.18 7.67 9.90
C GLU A 213 20.83 6.99 9.64
N LEU A 214 19.89 7.73 9.01
CA LEU A 214 18.59 7.21 8.60
C LEU A 214 18.55 6.83 7.12
N ALA A 215 19.61 7.14 6.36
CA ALA A 215 19.73 6.64 5.00
C ALA A 215 19.76 5.10 5.07
N PRO A 216 18.82 4.40 4.44
CA PRO A 216 18.81 2.96 4.52
C PRO A 216 20.13 2.43 3.96
N HIS A 217 20.94 1.83 4.80
CA HIS A 217 21.99 0.96 4.31
C HIS A 217 21.28 -0.07 3.44
N VAL A 218 21.73 -0.17 2.22
CA VAL A 218 21.15 -0.89 1.08
C VAL A 218 20.70 -2.30 1.43
N ASP A 219 21.29 -2.91 2.41
CA ASP A 219 21.18 -4.33 2.74
C ASP A 219 20.35 -4.64 3.98
N SER A 220 19.75 -3.65 4.65
CA SER A 220 19.01 -3.94 5.87
C SER A 220 17.51 -3.71 5.72
N TYR A 221 16.76 -4.79 5.50
CA TYR A 221 15.31 -4.85 5.65
C TYR A 221 14.82 -4.20 6.95
N TYR A 222 15.61 -4.28 8.02
CA TYR A 222 15.31 -3.71 9.33
C TYR A 222 15.27 -2.17 9.33
N ASN A 223 16.08 -1.51 8.50
CA ASN A 223 16.08 -0.05 8.40
C ASN A 223 14.90 0.46 7.56
N LEU A 224 14.41 -0.32 6.59
CA LEU A 224 13.22 0.00 5.80
C LEU A 224 11.94 0.01 6.65
N THR A 225 11.89 -0.80 7.70
CA THR A 225 10.71 -0.90 8.58
C THR A 225 10.63 0.21 9.62
N LYS A 226 11.72 0.91 9.90
CA LYS A 226 11.74 2.03 10.87
C LYS A 226 11.32 3.36 10.28
N VAL A 227 11.40 3.51 8.97
CA VAL A 227 11.04 4.76 8.28
C VAL A 227 9.56 4.75 7.94
N GLN A 228 8.77 5.52 8.66
CA GLN A 228 7.30 5.58 8.51
C GLN A 228 6.87 6.44 7.30
N GLY A 229 7.68 7.40 6.90
CA GLY A 229 7.44 8.30 5.76
C GLY A 229 8.31 7.93 4.55
N PRO A 230 7.95 8.42 3.35
CA PRO A 230 8.75 8.23 2.17
C PRO A 230 10.11 8.93 2.29
N ASN A 231 11.11 8.39 1.57
CA ASN A 231 12.40 9.05 1.40
C ASN A 231 12.23 10.34 0.61
N LEU A 232 12.77 11.45 1.13
CA LEU A 232 12.64 12.80 0.58
C LEU A 232 13.80 13.22 -0.33
N ILE A 233 14.83 12.39 -0.50
CA ILE A 233 15.96 12.69 -1.41
C ILE A 233 15.42 12.90 -2.83
N GLY A 234 15.83 13.99 -3.49
CA GLY A 234 15.42 14.33 -4.84
C GLY A 234 13.99 14.88 -4.95
N MET A 235 13.44 15.44 -3.88
CA MET A 235 12.07 16.00 -3.91
C MET A 235 11.89 17.08 -4.96
N GLY A 236 12.91 17.91 -5.21
CA GLY A 236 12.86 18.97 -6.20
C GLY A 236 12.78 18.49 -7.65
N SER A 237 13.14 17.23 -7.91
CA SER A 237 12.92 16.58 -9.22
C SER A 237 11.57 15.91 -9.34
N LYS A 238 10.87 15.74 -8.22
CA LYS A 238 9.66 14.90 -8.16
C LYS A 238 8.37 15.71 -8.10
N VAL A 239 8.32 16.76 -7.29
CA VAL A 239 7.09 17.53 -7.03
C VAL A 239 7.29 19.02 -7.25
N SER A 240 6.20 19.75 -7.53
CA SER A 240 6.24 21.19 -7.58
C SER A 240 6.31 21.83 -6.19
N ALA A 241 6.84 23.05 -6.11
CA ALA A 241 6.89 23.81 -4.86
C ALA A 241 5.49 24.10 -4.30
N GLU A 242 4.54 24.38 -5.20
CA GLU A 242 3.15 24.66 -4.85
C GLU A 242 2.50 23.47 -4.19
N TRP A 243 2.61 22.29 -4.82
CA TRP A 243 2.06 21.08 -4.27
C TRP A 243 2.67 20.74 -2.90
N LEU A 244 3.99 20.89 -2.78
CA LEU A 244 4.69 20.59 -1.52
C LEU A 244 4.28 21.56 -0.41
N TYR A 245 4.12 22.84 -0.72
CA TYR A 245 3.63 23.82 0.23
C TYR A 245 2.21 23.49 0.73
N GLU A 246 1.28 23.20 -0.19
CA GLU A 246 -0.09 22.83 0.15
C GLU A 246 -0.14 21.55 1.00
N TRP A 247 0.69 20.58 0.63
CA TRP A 247 0.87 19.35 1.41
C TRP A 247 1.36 19.61 2.82
N LEU A 248 2.37 20.45 3.00
CA LEU A 248 2.93 20.79 4.32
C LEU A 248 1.93 21.56 5.17
N MET A 249 1.09 22.39 4.56
CA MET A 249 0.03 23.12 5.27
C MET A 249 -1.10 22.21 5.72
N ASN A 250 -1.55 21.29 4.89
CA ASN A 250 -2.63 20.37 5.23
C ASN A 250 -2.57 19.05 4.42
N PRO A 251 -1.84 18.05 4.89
CA PRO A 251 -1.72 16.77 4.18
C PRO A 251 -3.05 16.07 3.96
N GLN A 252 -3.99 16.17 4.92
CA GLN A 252 -5.29 15.52 4.86
C GLN A 252 -6.21 16.11 3.79
N ALA A 253 -6.02 17.35 3.38
CA ALA A 253 -6.77 17.94 2.27
C ALA A 253 -6.49 17.23 0.93
N TYR A 254 -5.24 16.80 0.73
CA TYR A 254 -4.86 16.02 -0.45
C TYR A 254 -5.18 14.53 -0.28
N MET A 255 -4.80 13.95 0.85
CA MET A 255 -5.01 12.54 1.18
C MET A 255 -5.58 12.40 2.59
N PRO A 256 -6.91 12.24 2.75
CA PRO A 256 -7.55 12.15 4.07
C PRO A 256 -6.99 11.03 4.96
N GLU A 257 -6.55 9.93 4.35
CA GLU A 257 -6.04 8.74 5.05
C GLU A 257 -4.52 8.75 5.27
N THR A 258 -3.86 9.89 5.01
CA THR A 258 -2.41 9.97 5.20
C THR A 258 -2.02 9.80 6.66
N LYS A 259 -0.92 9.06 6.88
CA LYS A 259 -0.31 8.93 8.20
C LYS A 259 0.52 10.15 8.60
N MET A 260 0.85 11.03 7.64
CA MET A 260 1.56 12.27 7.96
C MET A 260 0.64 13.19 8.78
N PRO A 261 1.05 13.57 9.99
CA PRO A 261 0.25 14.45 10.83
C PRO A 261 0.20 15.86 10.22
N ASN A 262 -0.87 16.60 10.54
CA ASN A 262 -0.87 18.04 10.31
C ASN A 262 0.03 18.70 11.36
N LEU A 263 1.12 19.26 10.89
CA LEU A 263 2.17 19.87 11.75
C LEU A 263 1.80 21.28 12.24
N ARG A 264 0.66 21.83 11.79
CA ARG A 264 0.17 23.18 12.16
C ARG A 264 1.21 24.26 11.91
N LEU A 265 1.91 24.15 10.78
CA LEU A 265 2.93 25.11 10.38
C LEU A 265 2.32 26.46 10.06
N GLU A 266 3.01 27.51 10.43
CA GLU A 266 2.72 28.85 9.93
C GLU A 266 3.08 28.95 8.43
N PRO A 267 2.39 29.80 7.65
CA PRO A 267 2.64 29.91 6.21
C PRO A 267 4.10 30.16 5.83
N GLN A 268 4.83 30.94 6.61
CA GLN A 268 6.25 31.21 6.32
C GLN A 268 7.10 29.96 6.62
N GLN A 269 6.81 29.23 7.70
CA GLN A 269 7.50 27.97 8.03
C GLN A 269 7.32 26.93 6.93
N ALA A 270 6.10 26.80 6.38
CA ALA A 270 5.82 25.89 5.26
C ALA A 270 6.57 26.32 3.99
N LYS A 271 6.72 27.62 3.72
CA LYS A 271 7.54 28.12 2.59
C LYS A 271 9.02 27.79 2.78
N ASP A 272 9.55 28.00 3.97
CA ASP A 272 10.95 27.74 4.28
C ASP A 272 11.28 26.25 4.14
N LEU A 273 10.42 25.37 4.68
CA LEU A 273 10.52 23.91 4.50
C LEU A 273 10.41 23.51 3.02
N THR A 274 9.51 24.13 2.28
CA THR A 274 9.37 23.88 0.83
C THR A 274 10.66 24.27 0.10
N ALA A 275 11.21 25.45 0.36
CA ALA A 275 12.46 25.89 -0.25
C ALA A 275 13.62 24.94 0.07
N TYR A 276 13.71 24.47 1.30
CA TYR A 276 14.72 23.50 1.71
C TYR A 276 14.61 22.17 0.98
N LEU A 277 13.41 21.58 0.93
CA LEU A 277 13.18 20.26 0.34
C LEU A 277 13.29 20.26 -1.19
N ILE A 278 12.84 21.33 -1.84
CA ILE A 278 12.87 21.47 -3.31
C ILE A 278 14.30 21.72 -3.84
N LYS A 279 15.20 22.22 -3.01
CA LYS A 279 16.60 22.41 -3.35
C LYS A 279 17.27 21.10 -3.78
N ASP A 280 16.87 20.00 -3.16
CA ASP A 280 17.46 18.70 -3.41
C ASP A 280 16.86 18.07 -4.67
N LYS A 281 17.74 17.83 -5.67
CA LYS A 281 17.38 17.30 -6.99
C LYS A 281 18.13 16.02 -7.31
N ASN A 282 17.46 15.12 -7.98
CA ASN A 282 18.06 13.92 -8.58
C ASN A 282 18.50 14.25 -10.02
N LYS A 283 19.64 14.93 -10.13
CA LYS A 283 20.14 15.37 -11.44
C LYS A 283 20.29 14.24 -12.47
N PRO A 284 20.85 13.06 -12.14
CA PRO A 284 20.91 11.95 -13.09
C PRO A 284 19.55 11.53 -13.66
N PHE A 285 18.48 11.64 -12.88
CA PHE A 285 17.13 11.35 -13.34
C PHE A 285 16.55 12.50 -14.19
N ASP A 286 16.82 13.75 -13.80
CA ASP A 286 16.38 14.94 -14.56
C ASP A 286 17.01 14.99 -15.95
N ASP A 287 18.28 14.56 -16.05
CA ASP A 287 19.06 14.53 -17.30
C ASP A 287 18.66 13.37 -18.24
N LEU A 288 17.78 12.43 -17.80
CA LEU A 288 17.24 11.38 -18.68
C LEU A 288 16.45 12.03 -19.83
N PRO A 289 16.55 11.48 -21.05
CA PRO A 289 15.80 12.00 -22.19
C PRO A 289 14.29 11.95 -21.93
N GLU A 290 13.60 12.95 -22.46
CA GLU A 290 12.14 12.98 -22.47
C GLU A 290 11.58 11.73 -23.14
N HIS A 291 10.50 11.18 -22.59
CA HIS A 291 9.87 9.98 -23.12
C HIS A 291 9.27 10.28 -24.50
N LYS A 292 9.72 9.53 -25.52
CA LYS A 292 9.21 9.63 -26.90
C LYS A 292 8.58 8.33 -27.32
N TYR A 293 7.47 8.40 -28.02
CA TYR A 293 6.74 7.24 -28.52
C TYR A 293 6.11 7.51 -29.89
N ASN A 294 5.77 6.45 -30.59
CA ASN A 294 5.06 6.52 -31.87
C ASN A 294 3.55 6.49 -31.63
N ASN A 295 2.87 7.61 -31.91
CA ASN A 295 1.42 7.75 -31.72
C ASN A 295 0.60 6.68 -32.50
N CYS A 296 1.09 6.18 -33.63
CA CYS A 296 0.36 5.17 -34.41
C CYS A 296 0.18 3.86 -33.63
N LEU A 297 1.12 3.50 -32.73
CA LEU A 297 1.05 2.26 -31.97
C LEU A 297 0.03 2.28 -30.83
N LEU A 298 -0.36 3.47 -30.32
CA LEU A 298 -1.39 3.60 -29.28
C LEU A 298 -2.80 3.19 -29.74
N TYR A 299 -3.05 3.23 -31.06
CA TYR A 299 -4.39 3.02 -31.63
C TYR A 299 -4.52 1.74 -32.45
N THR A 300 -3.47 0.92 -32.53
CA THR A 300 -3.42 -0.29 -33.37
C THR A 300 -3.43 -1.59 -32.57
N SER A 301 -3.56 -1.57 -31.26
CA SER A 301 -3.73 -2.78 -30.44
C SER A 301 -5.21 -3.16 -30.37
N ASP A 302 -5.65 -3.95 -31.36
CA ASP A 302 -6.87 -4.77 -31.27
C ASP A 302 -6.57 -6.10 -30.56
#